data_b2833d115c18c7726bb89b9751b17921
#
_entry.id   b2833d115c18c7726bb89b9751b17921
#
_cell.length_a   1.000
_cell.length_b   1.000
_cell.length_c   1.000
_cell.angle_alpha   90.00
_cell.angle_beta   90.00
_cell.angle_gamma   90.00
#
_symmetry.space_group_name_H-M   'P 1'
#
loop_
_entity.id
_entity.type
_entity.pdbx_description
1 polymer ?
#
loop_
_entity_poly.entity_id
_entity_poly.type
_entity_poly.pdbx_seq_one_letter_code
_entity_poly.pdbx_strand_id
1 'polypeptide(L)'
;QKGYVAVDFYDGSIMYDFSTDVTTICDIDLFKKAPVINDKGVDWFGTKRLKAPEEYMEGCAIDEQTNIFTLGALIFEFFGRFSDEEIHQRYCNNQFIPCTLPNWQLSEESYQVATKAVSLNKSERYLTFAEFWYEWKAANSNF
;
A
#
# COMPACT_ATOMS: atom_id res chain seq x y z
N GLN A 1 17.59 -5.44 2.40
CA GLN A 1 16.38 -5.61 3.25
C GLN A 1 16.79 -5.73 4.71
N LYS A 2 16.30 -4.85 5.58
CA LYS A 2 16.65 -4.85 7.02
C LYS A 2 15.66 -5.64 7.87
N GLY A 3 14.62 -6.26 7.27
CA GLY A 3 13.62 -7.06 7.95
C GLY A 3 12.70 -6.25 8.88
N TYR A 4 12.36 -5.03 8.50
CA TYR A 4 11.38 -4.20 9.20
C TYR A 4 10.10 -4.09 8.39
N VAL A 5 8.98 -3.95 9.08
CA VAL A 5 7.69 -3.54 8.53
C VAL A 5 7.37 -2.14 9.00
N ALA A 6 6.81 -1.35 8.11
CA ALA A 6 6.24 -0.06 8.43
C ALA A 6 4.80 -0.29 8.88
N VAL A 7 4.54 -0.09 10.17
CA VAL A 7 3.20 -0.06 10.71
C VAL A 7 2.71 1.39 10.59
N ASP A 8 1.47 1.58 10.10
CA ASP A 8 0.89 2.92 9.88
C ASP A 8 1.67 3.81 8.88
N PHE A 9 2.07 3.24 7.74
CA PHE A 9 2.65 4.00 6.65
C PHE A 9 1.56 4.56 5.73
N TYR A 10 1.61 5.85 5.40
CA TYR A 10 0.62 6.53 4.56
C TYR A 10 1.26 7.70 3.81
N ASP A 11 0.50 8.41 2.98
CA ASP A 11 0.98 9.55 2.19
C ASP A 11 1.60 10.68 3.04
N GLY A 12 1.04 10.95 4.23
CA GLY A 12 1.61 11.91 5.18
C GLY A 12 2.97 11.51 5.75
N SER A 13 3.37 10.23 5.63
CA SER A 13 4.71 9.77 5.99
C SER A 13 5.78 10.08 4.93
N ILE A 14 5.39 10.71 3.81
CA ILE A 14 6.28 11.01 2.69
C ILE A 14 6.37 12.52 2.52
N MET A 15 7.58 13.05 2.64
CA MET A 15 7.89 14.44 2.32
C MET A 15 8.76 14.50 1.07
N TYR A 16 8.42 15.40 0.13
CA TYR A 16 9.20 15.62 -1.09
C TYR A 16 9.64 17.08 -1.21
N ASP A 17 10.93 17.29 -1.37
CA ASP A 17 11.51 18.60 -1.63
C ASP A 17 11.69 18.79 -3.14
N PHE A 18 10.84 19.61 -3.74
CA PHE A 18 10.87 19.93 -5.16
C PHE A 18 12.12 20.71 -5.61
N SER A 19 12.83 21.36 -4.68
CA SER A 19 14.02 22.15 -5.01
C SER A 19 15.27 21.28 -5.14
N THR A 20 15.34 20.19 -4.39
CA THR A 20 16.49 19.29 -4.31
C THR A 20 16.22 17.90 -4.88
N ASP A 21 14.98 17.62 -5.31
CA ASP A 21 14.53 16.30 -5.78
C ASP A 21 14.78 15.19 -4.74
N VAL A 22 14.53 15.50 -3.47
CA VAL A 22 14.77 14.59 -2.36
C VAL A 22 13.46 14.15 -1.71
N THR A 23 13.28 12.83 -1.60
CA THR A 23 12.18 12.22 -0.83
C THR A 23 12.67 11.83 0.56
N THR A 24 11.95 12.24 1.58
CA THR A 24 12.19 11.87 2.99
C THR A 24 11.00 11.10 3.55
N ILE A 25 11.27 9.97 4.21
CA ILE A 25 10.26 9.21 4.94
C ILE A 25 10.27 9.66 6.40
N CYS A 26 9.09 10.04 6.90
CA CYS A 26 8.84 10.45 8.27
C CYS A 26 8.03 9.39 9.02
N ASP A 27 7.70 9.66 10.30
CA ASP A 27 6.86 8.80 11.15
C ASP A 27 7.34 7.34 11.23
N ILE A 28 8.65 7.17 11.37
CA ILE A 28 9.28 5.85 11.43
C ILE A 28 9.19 5.17 12.81
N ASP A 29 8.56 5.81 13.78
CA ASP A 29 8.47 5.34 15.17
C ASP A 29 7.74 3.98 15.29
N LEU A 30 6.83 3.71 14.36
CA LEU A 30 6.10 2.45 14.28
C LEU A 30 6.72 1.43 13.33
N PHE A 31 7.95 1.65 12.84
CA PHE A 31 8.70 0.62 12.13
C PHE A 31 9.16 -0.46 13.11
N LYS A 32 8.75 -1.69 12.90
CA LYS A 32 9.01 -2.83 13.78
C LYS A 32 9.70 -3.96 13.02
N LYS A 33 10.46 -4.79 13.74
CA LYS A 33 11.09 -5.96 13.15
C LYS A 33 10.03 -6.99 12.74
N ALA A 34 10.06 -7.41 11.48
CA ALA A 34 9.09 -8.34 10.91
C ALA A 34 9.36 -9.80 11.33
N PRO A 35 8.32 -10.66 11.41
CA PRO A 35 6.91 -10.26 11.35
C PRO A 35 6.41 -9.68 12.69
N VAL A 36 5.35 -8.86 12.63
CA VAL A 36 4.62 -8.40 13.82
C VAL A 36 3.25 -9.06 13.81
N ILE A 37 2.73 -9.41 14.97
CA ILE A 37 1.38 -9.97 15.08
C ILE A 37 0.39 -8.85 15.43
N ASN A 38 -0.70 -8.76 14.67
CA ASN A 38 -1.81 -7.89 15.03
C ASN A 38 -2.47 -8.40 16.31
N ASP A 39 -2.25 -7.72 17.41
CA ASP A 39 -2.79 -8.04 18.74
C ASP A 39 -4.03 -7.19 19.10
N LYS A 40 -4.57 -6.42 18.15
CA LYS A 40 -5.67 -5.45 18.37
C LYS A 40 -6.84 -5.66 17.41
N GLY A 41 -6.76 -6.62 16.52
CA GLY A 41 -7.81 -6.86 15.53
C GLY A 41 -8.09 -5.60 14.68
N VAL A 42 -9.35 -5.18 14.62
CA VAL A 42 -9.80 -4.02 13.85
C VAL A 42 -9.19 -2.69 14.30
N ASP A 43 -8.78 -2.62 15.58
CA ASP A 43 -8.15 -1.43 16.18
C ASP A 43 -6.63 -1.37 15.97
N TRP A 44 -6.08 -2.26 15.14
CA TRP A 44 -4.69 -2.22 14.74
C TRP A 44 -4.35 -0.87 14.08
N PHE A 45 -3.12 -0.44 14.27
CA PHE A 45 -2.58 0.78 13.67
C PHE A 45 -2.80 0.82 12.15
N GLY A 46 -2.76 2.00 11.58
CA GLY A 46 -2.82 2.19 10.14
C GLY A 46 -4.03 3.00 9.68
N THR A 47 -3.81 3.69 8.58
CA THR A 47 -4.83 4.52 7.94
C THR A 47 -5.83 3.63 7.21
N LYS A 48 -7.09 3.66 7.61
CA LYS A 48 -8.16 2.75 7.13
C LYS A 48 -8.21 2.58 5.61
N ARG A 49 -8.04 3.66 4.86
CA ARG A 49 -8.07 3.64 3.39
C ARG A 49 -6.92 2.88 2.73
N LEU A 50 -5.87 2.50 3.48
CA LEU A 50 -4.66 1.87 2.96
C LEU A 50 -4.38 0.50 3.59
N LYS A 51 -5.18 0.08 4.58
CA LYS A 51 -4.95 -1.15 5.34
C LYS A 51 -5.22 -2.39 4.51
N ALA A 52 -4.33 -3.36 4.62
CA ALA A 52 -4.53 -4.71 4.11
C ALA A 52 -5.56 -5.48 4.95
N PRO A 53 -6.22 -6.52 4.40
CA PRO A 53 -7.20 -7.31 5.13
C PRO A 53 -6.70 -7.88 6.45
N GLU A 54 -5.46 -8.37 6.50
CA GLU A 54 -4.84 -8.93 7.71
C GLU A 54 -4.64 -7.89 8.83
N GLU A 55 -4.63 -6.61 8.51
CA GLU A 55 -4.54 -5.54 9.50
C GLU A 55 -5.86 -5.26 10.24
N TYR A 56 -6.92 -5.96 9.87
CA TYR A 56 -8.21 -5.97 10.58
C TYR A 56 -8.44 -7.25 11.40
N MET A 57 -7.55 -8.24 11.29
CA MET A 57 -7.74 -9.57 11.88
C MET A 57 -6.73 -9.82 13.00
N GLU A 58 -7.22 -10.02 14.21
CA GLU A 58 -6.39 -10.40 15.36
C GLU A 58 -5.66 -11.71 15.11
N GLY A 59 -4.40 -11.79 15.52
CA GLY A 59 -3.54 -12.95 15.33
C GLY A 59 -2.85 -13.03 13.97
N CYS A 60 -3.21 -12.19 13.01
CA CYS A 60 -2.57 -12.19 11.70
C CYS A 60 -1.17 -11.58 11.72
N ALA A 61 -0.29 -12.15 10.90
CA ALA A 61 1.07 -11.62 10.71
C ALA A 61 1.07 -10.41 9.77
N ILE A 62 1.68 -9.34 10.22
CA ILE A 62 1.97 -8.12 9.49
C ILE A 62 3.45 -8.19 9.06
N ASP A 63 3.70 -8.20 7.77
CA ASP A 63 5.02 -8.45 7.19
C ASP A 63 5.25 -7.65 5.90
N GLU A 64 6.27 -8.03 5.13
CA GLU A 64 6.64 -7.38 3.87
C GLU A 64 5.49 -7.37 2.87
N GLN A 65 4.71 -8.45 2.76
CA GLN A 65 3.55 -8.52 1.85
C GLN A 65 2.40 -7.60 2.27
N THR A 66 2.27 -7.34 3.57
CA THR A 66 1.33 -6.34 4.09
C THR A 66 1.75 -4.94 3.64
N ASN A 67 3.02 -4.60 3.75
CA ASN A 67 3.52 -3.31 3.29
C ASN A 67 3.50 -3.16 1.75
N ILE A 68 3.63 -4.25 1.00
CA ILE A 68 3.41 -4.23 -0.46
C ILE A 68 1.96 -3.83 -0.77
N PHE A 69 0.98 -4.35 -0.01
CA PHE A 69 -0.40 -3.92 -0.14
C PHE A 69 -0.55 -2.41 0.15
N THR A 70 0.00 -1.92 1.25
CA THR A 70 -0.04 -0.50 1.61
C THR A 70 0.56 0.39 0.52
N LEU A 71 1.71 -0.01 -0.07
CA LEU A 71 2.31 0.71 -1.19
C LEU A 71 1.44 0.67 -2.46
N GLY A 72 0.86 -0.48 -2.78
CA GLY A 72 -0.09 -0.60 -3.88
C GLY A 72 -1.30 0.32 -3.69
N ALA A 73 -1.85 0.38 -2.48
CA ALA A 73 -2.95 1.27 -2.13
C ALA A 73 -2.55 2.75 -2.25
N LEU A 74 -1.34 3.14 -1.80
CA LEU A 74 -0.79 4.48 -2.00
C LEU A 74 -0.63 4.85 -3.48
N ILE A 75 -0.16 3.93 -4.30
CA ILE A 75 -0.05 4.13 -5.74
C ILE A 75 -1.43 4.43 -6.34
N PHE A 76 -2.48 3.72 -5.92
CA PHE A 76 -3.84 4.04 -6.32
C PHE A 76 -4.30 5.41 -5.83
N GLU A 77 -3.94 5.84 -4.62
CA GLU A 77 -4.23 7.19 -4.13
C GLU A 77 -3.58 8.27 -5.00
N PHE A 78 -2.35 8.04 -5.47
CA PHE A 78 -1.62 9.01 -6.28
C PHE A 78 -2.05 9.06 -7.75
N PHE A 79 -2.42 7.93 -8.32
CA PHE A 79 -2.66 7.79 -9.76
C PHE A 79 -4.08 7.34 -10.13
N GLY A 80 -4.92 7.02 -9.16
CA GLY A 80 -6.32 6.69 -9.36
C GLY A 80 -7.21 7.92 -9.19
N ARG A 81 -8.37 7.91 -9.83
CA ARG A 81 -9.46 8.85 -9.59
C ARG A 81 -10.61 8.13 -8.94
N PHE A 82 -11.11 8.70 -7.87
CA PHE A 82 -12.20 8.14 -7.07
C PHE A 82 -13.30 9.17 -6.91
N SER A 83 -14.55 8.71 -7.02
CA SER A 83 -15.70 9.49 -6.61
C SER A 83 -15.83 9.55 -5.09
N ASP A 84 -16.56 10.53 -4.58
CA ASP A 84 -16.85 10.67 -3.15
C ASP A 84 -17.51 9.41 -2.58
N GLU A 85 -18.39 8.76 -3.38
CA GLU A 85 -19.05 7.51 -3.00
C GLU A 85 -18.05 6.35 -2.85
N GLU A 86 -17.11 6.18 -3.79
CA GLU A 86 -16.07 5.14 -3.70
C GLU A 86 -15.16 5.36 -2.49
N ILE A 87 -14.80 6.61 -2.20
CA ILE A 87 -14.04 6.98 -1.00
C ILE A 87 -14.83 6.62 0.26
N HIS A 88 -16.11 6.98 0.32
CA HIS A 88 -16.99 6.67 1.46
C HIS A 88 -17.10 5.16 1.69
N GLN A 89 -17.31 4.38 0.64
CA GLN A 89 -17.41 2.91 0.73
C GLN A 89 -16.15 2.25 1.30
N ARG A 90 -14.96 2.74 0.95
CA ARG A 90 -13.69 2.25 1.52
C ARG A 90 -13.64 2.40 3.05
N TYR A 91 -14.13 3.54 3.57
CA TYR A 91 -14.18 3.78 5.00
C TYR A 91 -15.21 2.91 5.72
N CYS A 92 -16.37 2.68 5.10
CA CYS A 92 -17.46 1.91 5.70
C CYS A 92 -17.17 0.39 5.72
N ASN A 93 -16.50 -0.12 4.69
CA ASN A 93 -16.33 -1.56 4.51
C ASN A 93 -15.04 -2.11 5.11
N ASN A 94 -14.17 -1.27 5.67
CA ASN A 94 -12.82 -1.66 6.14
C ASN A 94 -12.05 -2.45 5.06
N GLN A 95 -12.22 -2.05 3.80
CA GLN A 95 -11.63 -2.73 2.66
C GLN A 95 -11.15 -1.70 1.63
N PHE A 96 -9.91 -1.85 1.20
CA PHE A 96 -9.41 -1.10 0.07
C PHE A 96 -10.07 -1.61 -1.23
N ILE A 97 -10.58 -0.68 -2.03
CA ILE A 97 -11.15 -0.95 -3.36
C ILE A 97 -10.37 -0.10 -4.35
N PRO A 98 -9.64 -0.70 -5.32
CA PRO A 98 -8.94 0.04 -6.35
C PRO A 98 -9.92 0.77 -7.28
N CYS A 99 -9.49 1.86 -7.92
CA CYS A 99 -10.26 2.45 -9.00
C CYS A 99 -10.33 1.49 -10.20
N THR A 100 -11.27 1.72 -11.08
CA THR A 100 -11.34 0.98 -12.36
C THR A 100 -10.27 1.47 -13.33
N LEU A 101 -9.87 0.64 -14.30
CA LEU A 101 -8.86 0.99 -15.30
C LEU A 101 -9.14 2.31 -16.04
N PRO A 102 -10.39 2.66 -16.44
CA PRO A 102 -10.68 3.97 -17.04
C PRO A 102 -10.38 5.18 -16.15
N ASN A 103 -10.32 4.97 -14.83
CA ASN A 103 -10.02 6.01 -13.83
C ASN A 103 -8.53 6.01 -13.40
N TRP A 104 -7.71 5.19 -14.04
CA TRP A 104 -6.28 5.10 -13.81
C TRP A 104 -5.52 6.08 -14.71
N GLN A 105 -4.46 6.72 -14.21
CA GLN A 105 -3.75 7.80 -14.90
C GLN A 105 -2.45 7.36 -15.60
N LEU A 106 -2.01 6.14 -15.36
CA LEU A 106 -0.79 5.58 -15.96
C LEU A 106 -1.14 4.47 -16.99
N SER A 107 -0.16 3.67 -17.39
CA SER A 107 -0.35 2.56 -18.33
C SER A 107 -1.20 1.42 -17.74
N GLU A 108 -1.78 0.60 -18.62
CA GLU A 108 -2.50 -0.62 -18.20
C GLU A 108 -1.56 -1.61 -17.50
N GLU A 109 -0.31 -1.72 -17.95
CA GLU A 109 0.69 -2.57 -17.30
C GLU A 109 0.94 -2.15 -15.86
N SER A 110 1.08 -0.85 -15.59
CA SER A 110 1.24 -0.33 -14.23
C SER A 110 -0.02 -0.55 -13.38
N TYR A 111 -1.23 -0.48 -13.98
CA TYR A 111 -2.47 -0.83 -13.32
C TYR A 111 -2.49 -2.28 -12.84
N GLN A 112 -2.06 -3.23 -13.70
CA GLN A 112 -1.99 -4.65 -13.36
C GLN A 112 -1.01 -4.90 -12.20
N VAL A 113 0.16 -4.24 -12.23
CA VAL A 113 1.14 -4.33 -11.16
C VAL A 113 0.56 -3.81 -9.83
N ALA A 114 -0.08 -2.65 -9.84
CA ALA A 114 -0.70 -2.08 -8.65
C ALA A 114 -1.87 -2.96 -8.13
N THR A 115 -2.69 -3.50 -9.04
CA THR A 115 -3.81 -4.39 -8.71
C THR A 115 -3.33 -5.69 -8.03
N LYS A 116 -2.27 -6.30 -8.53
CA LYS A 116 -1.65 -7.48 -7.90
C LYS A 116 -1.15 -7.15 -6.49
N ALA A 117 -0.54 -5.99 -6.29
CA ALA A 117 -0.06 -5.57 -4.97
C ALA A 117 -1.18 -5.45 -3.94
N VAL A 118 -2.39 -5.02 -4.34
CA VAL A 118 -3.57 -4.87 -3.47
C VAL A 118 -4.51 -6.08 -3.50
N SER A 119 -4.06 -7.25 -3.94
CA SER A 119 -4.88 -8.46 -3.85
C SER A 119 -5.30 -8.72 -2.40
N LEU A 120 -6.60 -8.99 -2.19
CA LEU A 120 -7.14 -9.33 -0.87
C LEU A 120 -6.56 -10.64 -0.34
N ASN A 121 -6.27 -11.58 -1.25
CA ASN A 121 -5.55 -12.78 -0.92
C ASN A 121 -4.04 -12.50 -0.88
N LYS A 122 -3.47 -12.54 0.31
CA LYS A 122 -2.05 -12.26 0.56
C LYS A 122 -1.11 -13.12 -0.30
N SER A 123 -1.47 -14.39 -0.56
CA SER A 123 -0.64 -15.31 -1.36
C SER A 123 -0.57 -14.95 -2.85
N GLU A 124 -1.44 -14.09 -3.35
CA GLU A 124 -1.47 -13.62 -4.73
C GLU A 124 -0.64 -12.37 -4.95
N ARG A 125 -0.22 -11.70 -3.86
CA ARG A 125 0.65 -10.52 -3.92
C ARG A 125 2.07 -10.91 -4.30
N TYR A 126 2.91 -9.90 -4.51
CA TYR A 126 4.35 -10.08 -4.62
C TYR A 126 4.93 -10.60 -3.30
N LEU A 127 5.92 -11.49 -3.38
CA LEU A 127 6.57 -12.07 -2.20
C LEU A 127 7.53 -11.08 -1.53
N THR A 128 8.15 -10.21 -2.32
CA THR A 128 9.15 -9.26 -1.84
C THR A 128 8.98 -7.87 -2.47
N PHE A 129 9.46 -6.84 -1.77
CA PHE A 129 9.58 -5.49 -2.34
C PHE A 129 10.44 -5.44 -3.61
N ALA A 130 11.48 -6.27 -3.68
CA ALA A 130 12.36 -6.31 -4.84
C ALA A 130 11.60 -6.77 -6.08
N GLU A 131 10.77 -7.81 -5.95
CA GLU A 131 9.90 -8.31 -7.02
C GLU A 131 8.89 -7.24 -7.44
N PHE A 132 8.15 -6.66 -6.48
CA PHE A 132 7.19 -5.57 -6.74
C PHE A 132 7.86 -4.38 -7.43
N TRP A 133 9.00 -3.91 -6.92
CA TRP A 133 9.75 -2.78 -7.48
C TRP A 133 10.22 -3.05 -8.91
N TYR A 134 10.72 -4.26 -9.18
CA TYR A 134 11.16 -4.65 -10.52
C TYR A 134 10.03 -4.58 -11.53
N GLU A 135 8.88 -5.18 -11.20
CA GLU A 135 7.68 -5.16 -12.06
C GLU A 135 7.13 -3.73 -12.25
N TRP A 136 7.07 -2.94 -11.16
CA TRP A 136 6.64 -1.55 -11.21
C TRP A 136 7.53 -0.71 -12.11
N LYS A 137 8.85 -0.84 -11.96
CA LYS A 137 9.82 -0.13 -12.79
C LYS A 137 9.72 -0.54 -14.27
N ALA A 138 9.56 -1.83 -14.55
CA ALA A 138 9.41 -2.33 -15.92
C ALA A 138 8.15 -1.76 -16.59
N ALA A 139 7.01 -1.75 -15.87
CA ALA A 139 5.74 -1.20 -16.35
C ALA A 139 5.77 0.32 -16.60
N ASN A 140 6.72 1.04 -16.00
CA ASN A 140 6.87 2.50 -16.10
C ASN A 140 8.19 2.93 -16.75
N SER A 141 8.88 2.05 -17.48
CA SER A 141 10.20 2.32 -18.07
C SER A 141 10.21 3.37 -19.19
N ASN A 142 9.04 3.83 -19.62
CA ASN A 142 8.87 4.84 -20.67
C ASN A 142 8.60 6.26 -20.14
N PHE A 143 8.73 6.46 -18.81
CA PHE A 143 8.60 7.76 -18.14
C PHE A 143 9.95 8.27 -17.64
#